data_aa0ab13100fa76704baf6d76e39f17f9
#
_entry.id   aa0ab13100fa76704baf6d76e39f17f9
#
_cell.length_a   1.000
_cell.length_b   1.000
_cell.length_c   1.000
_cell.angle_alpha   90.00
_cell.angle_beta   90.00
_cell.angle_gamma   90.00
#
_symmetry.space_group_name_H-M   'P 1'
#
loop_
_entity.id
_entity.type
_entity.pdbx_description
1 polymer ?
#
loop_
_entity_poly.entity_id
_entity_poly.type
_entity_poly.pdbx_seq_one_letter_code
_entity_poly.pdbx_strand_id
1 'polypeptide(L)'
;MISRILTFVLAAAANAAPLHIQQSAFKPGADGLPAGWHTWAARSEIAPRTFIDLVQYRHAPGSLAISGNSNAAAYGGWEYTVAGVEAGKWYRFRAFYRAMGLTDERLQIVSRLDWTKPDGTRAGQPDYAYLTEPAGEWTEVKLDAPAPEGSASVKLQLYLQNAPYATAWWDEISFDQIATPAARPVRVAAVNLRPQDTRSAQESVRQFLETIQRAVPLGTDVILLPEGITVVGTGKHYADVAETVPGPTTQRLGEVAREKKAYIAAGIYEREGTAIYNTAVLVDRAGNLIGKYRKVYLPREEIEGGLTPGSDYPVFRTDFGKVGMMICYDLQYADPARALALRGAEMILMPIWGGFEALGKARAIENRVFLVSSGYDYPTSIMDPNGELLAIAKEQGTAAAATVDLNRRYVDSWLGDMRGRFMKELRLDVKTE
;
A
#
# COMPACT_ATOMS: atom_id res chain seq x y z
N MET A 1 -7.66 41.99 -57.94
CA MET A 1 -7.38 41.83 -56.51
C MET A 1 -8.66 41.36 -55.87
N ILE A 2 -8.76 40.05 -55.61
CA ILE A 2 -9.91 39.44 -54.91
C ILE A 2 -9.44 39.00 -53.54
N SER A 3 -9.89 39.74 -52.50
CA SER A 3 -9.61 39.45 -51.10
C SER A 3 -10.48 38.29 -50.63
N ARG A 4 -9.88 37.15 -50.26
CA ARG A 4 -10.58 36.06 -49.59
C ARG A 4 -10.55 36.30 -48.09
N ILE A 5 -11.70 36.55 -47.52
CA ILE A 5 -11.92 36.59 -46.10
C ILE A 5 -12.01 35.13 -45.61
N LEU A 6 -11.04 34.70 -44.81
CA LEU A 6 -11.06 33.41 -44.10
C LEU A 6 -11.86 33.60 -42.79
N THR A 7 -13.06 33.06 -42.75
CA THR A 7 -13.86 33.01 -41.51
C THR A 7 -13.39 31.82 -40.66
N PHE A 8 -12.71 32.09 -39.54
CA PHE A 8 -12.43 31.10 -38.52
C PHE A 8 -13.71 30.83 -37.74
N VAL A 9 -14.29 29.66 -37.92
CA VAL A 9 -15.31 29.14 -37.01
C VAL A 9 -14.60 28.54 -35.79
N LEU A 10 -14.57 29.27 -34.66
CA LEU A 10 -14.24 28.68 -33.40
C LEU A 10 -15.40 27.75 -32.95
N ALA A 11 -15.21 26.45 -33.08
CA ALA A 11 -16.08 25.49 -32.44
C ALA A 11 -15.80 25.58 -30.92
N ALA A 12 -16.72 26.21 -30.18
CA ALA A 12 -16.74 26.12 -28.73
C ALA A 12 -17.03 24.66 -28.37
N ALA A 13 -16.03 23.95 -27.85
CA ALA A 13 -16.24 22.65 -27.20
C ALA A 13 -17.13 22.92 -26.00
N ALA A 14 -18.39 22.53 -26.08
CA ALA A 14 -19.27 22.50 -24.92
C ALA A 14 -18.63 21.53 -23.92
N ASN A 15 -18.13 22.07 -22.80
CA ASN A 15 -17.71 21.23 -21.66
C ASN A 15 -18.95 20.50 -21.18
N ALA A 16 -19.08 19.21 -21.51
CA ALA A 16 -20.10 18.36 -20.91
C ALA A 16 -19.91 18.37 -19.38
N ALA A 17 -21.01 18.38 -18.63
CA ALA A 17 -20.92 18.27 -17.18
C ALA A 17 -20.19 16.97 -16.80
N PRO A 18 -19.35 16.98 -15.74
CA PRO A 18 -18.66 15.79 -15.28
C PRO A 18 -19.65 14.64 -15.00
N LEU A 19 -19.28 13.42 -15.40
CA LEU A 19 -20.11 12.24 -15.18
C LEU A 19 -20.30 12.03 -13.68
N HIS A 20 -21.56 11.92 -13.26
CA HIS A 20 -21.95 11.67 -11.88
C HIS A 20 -23.08 10.63 -11.84
N ILE A 21 -22.85 9.51 -11.16
CA ILE A 21 -23.81 8.42 -10.97
C ILE A 21 -23.95 8.16 -9.49
N GLN A 22 -25.19 8.17 -9.01
CA GLN A 22 -25.54 7.79 -7.66
C GLN A 22 -26.68 6.75 -7.71
N GLN A 23 -26.47 5.61 -7.07
CA GLN A 23 -27.42 4.52 -6.97
C GLN A 23 -27.66 4.14 -5.51
N SER A 24 -28.88 4.28 -5.06
CA SER A 24 -29.34 3.93 -3.71
C SER A 24 -30.84 3.67 -3.74
N ALA A 25 -31.43 3.33 -2.60
CA ALA A 25 -32.88 3.15 -2.49
C ALA A 25 -33.41 2.07 -3.44
N PHE A 26 -32.77 0.91 -3.48
CA PHE A 26 -33.07 -0.16 -4.40
C PHE A 26 -34.46 -0.76 -4.13
N LYS A 27 -35.25 -0.90 -5.19
CA LYS A 27 -36.58 -1.55 -5.17
C LYS A 27 -36.74 -2.37 -6.44
N PRO A 28 -37.54 -3.44 -6.39
CA PRO A 28 -37.85 -4.26 -7.57
C PRO A 28 -38.57 -3.45 -8.64
N GLY A 29 -38.06 -3.55 -9.88
CA GLY A 29 -38.75 -3.14 -11.09
C GLY A 29 -39.79 -4.17 -11.54
N ALA A 30 -40.36 -4.00 -12.75
CA ALA A 30 -41.36 -4.91 -13.32
C ALA A 30 -40.79 -6.32 -13.59
N ASP A 31 -39.50 -6.43 -13.84
CA ASP A 31 -38.76 -7.69 -14.04
C ASP A 31 -38.14 -8.26 -12.74
N GLY A 32 -38.43 -7.63 -11.61
CA GLY A 32 -37.87 -7.99 -10.31
C GLY A 32 -36.48 -7.47 -10.05
N LEU A 33 -35.84 -6.79 -11.01
CA LEU A 33 -34.49 -6.20 -10.90
C LEU A 33 -34.60 -4.70 -10.64
N PRO A 34 -33.59 -4.07 -9.99
CA PRO A 34 -33.54 -2.63 -9.89
C PRO A 34 -33.16 -2.02 -11.24
N ALA A 35 -33.65 -0.82 -11.50
CA ALA A 35 -33.47 -0.15 -12.80
C ALA A 35 -31.99 -0.03 -13.20
N GLY A 36 -31.65 -0.56 -14.39
CA GLY A 36 -30.32 -0.54 -14.95
C GLY A 36 -29.34 -1.58 -14.38
N TRP A 37 -29.74 -2.31 -13.35
CA TRP A 37 -28.95 -3.41 -12.81
C TRP A 37 -29.32 -4.74 -13.45
N HIS A 38 -28.34 -5.61 -13.59
CA HIS A 38 -28.54 -7.00 -14.00
C HIS A 38 -27.66 -7.92 -13.17
N THR A 39 -27.92 -9.21 -13.24
CA THR A 39 -27.14 -10.22 -12.55
C THR A 39 -26.15 -10.87 -13.49
N TRP A 40 -25.00 -11.25 -12.97
CA TRP A 40 -23.99 -11.95 -13.74
C TRP A 40 -23.40 -13.12 -12.95
N ALA A 41 -23.16 -14.21 -13.64
CA ALA A 41 -22.32 -15.31 -13.20
C ALA A 41 -21.62 -15.95 -14.40
N ALA A 42 -20.46 -16.56 -14.19
CA ALA A 42 -19.70 -17.20 -15.28
C ALA A 42 -20.44 -18.40 -15.89
N ARG A 43 -21.30 -19.06 -15.09
CA ARG A 43 -22.17 -20.18 -15.48
C ARG A 43 -23.35 -20.23 -14.51
N SER A 44 -24.49 -20.74 -14.99
CA SER A 44 -25.72 -20.81 -14.17
C SER A 44 -25.55 -21.65 -12.89
N GLU A 45 -24.74 -22.72 -12.96
CA GLU A 45 -24.56 -23.66 -11.84
C GLU A 45 -23.78 -23.04 -10.66
N ILE A 46 -23.02 -21.96 -10.92
CA ILE A 46 -22.28 -21.24 -9.88
C ILE A 46 -22.85 -19.84 -9.62
N ALA A 47 -24.04 -19.53 -10.17
CA ALA A 47 -24.68 -18.26 -9.91
C ALA A 47 -25.06 -18.16 -8.43
N PRO A 48 -24.61 -17.13 -7.70
CA PRO A 48 -25.10 -16.86 -6.36
C PRO A 48 -26.57 -16.42 -6.45
N ARG A 49 -27.31 -16.56 -5.35
CA ARG A 49 -28.66 -16.00 -5.26
C ARG A 49 -28.56 -14.48 -5.08
N THR A 50 -29.12 -13.75 -6.01
CA THR A 50 -29.26 -12.28 -5.95
C THR A 50 -30.69 -11.88 -5.66
N PHE A 51 -30.91 -10.87 -4.83
CA PHE A 51 -32.22 -10.33 -4.49
C PHE A 51 -32.12 -8.90 -3.97
N ILE A 52 -33.24 -8.19 -3.92
CA ILE A 52 -33.33 -6.89 -3.25
C ILE A 52 -33.84 -7.17 -1.83
N ASP A 53 -33.05 -6.72 -0.84
CA ASP A 53 -33.40 -6.85 0.57
C ASP A 53 -34.05 -5.54 1.05
N LEU A 54 -35.31 -5.60 1.46
CA LEU A 54 -36.09 -4.47 1.95
C LEU A 54 -36.00 -4.31 3.47
N VAL A 55 -35.19 -5.14 4.15
CA VAL A 55 -35.00 -5.14 5.61
C VAL A 55 -33.58 -4.69 5.95
N GLN A 56 -32.58 -5.22 5.23
CA GLN A 56 -31.18 -4.88 5.42
C GLN A 56 -30.75 -3.86 4.36
N TYR A 57 -30.72 -2.59 4.72
CA TYR A 57 -30.28 -1.50 3.86
C TYR A 57 -29.61 -0.40 4.67
N ARG A 58 -28.80 0.38 4.02
CA ARG A 58 -28.22 1.61 4.55
C ARG A 58 -29.09 2.81 4.21
N HIS A 59 -29.65 2.82 2.99
CA HIS A 59 -30.57 3.82 2.48
C HIS A 59 -31.89 3.14 2.01
N ALA A 60 -33.01 3.59 2.62
CA ALA A 60 -34.33 3.04 2.29
C ALA A 60 -34.71 3.22 0.80
N PRO A 61 -35.47 2.32 0.19
CA PRO A 61 -36.19 1.20 0.82
C PRO A 61 -35.49 -0.17 0.78
N GLY A 62 -34.27 -0.29 0.21
CA GLY A 62 -33.63 -1.59 0.13
C GLY A 62 -32.20 -1.54 -0.42
N SER A 63 -31.52 -2.66 -0.35
CA SER A 63 -30.15 -2.87 -0.83
C SER A 63 -30.05 -4.04 -1.82
N LEU A 64 -28.94 -4.11 -2.55
CA LEU A 64 -28.60 -5.22 -3.43
C LEU A 64 -27.99 -6.36 -2.63
N ALA A 65 -28.66 -7.47 -2.48
CA ALA A 65 -28.18 -8.62 -1.73
C ALA A 65 -27.66 -9.73 -2.64
N ILE A 66 -26.63 -10.43 -2.16
CA ILE A 66 -25.99 -11.59 -2.80
C ILE A 66 -25.79 -12.66 -1.73
N SER A 67 -26.35 -13.85 -1.92
CA SER A 67 -26.12 -15.00 -1.03
C SER A 67 -25.40 -16.13 -1.78
N GLY A 68 -24.43 -16.76 -1.12
CA GLY A 68 -23.71 -17.91 -1.64
C GLY A 68 -24.60 -19.17 -1.80
N ASN A 69 -25.78 -19.20 -1.16
CA ASN A 69 -26.79 -20.21 -1.34
C ASN A 69 -26.30 -21.66 -1.18
N SER A 70 -25.44 -21.88 -0.17
CA SER A 70 -24.76 -23.16 0.12
C SER A 70 -23.88 -23.71 -1.01
N ASN A 71 -23.52 -22.89 -2.00
CA ASN A 71 -22.67 -23.27 -3.11
C ASN A 71 -21.23 -22.77 -2.92
N ALA A 72 -20.29 -23.68 -2.63
CA ALA A 72 -18.90 -23.35 -2.45
C ALA A 72 -18.21 -22.81 -3.72
N ALA A 73 -18.78 -23.05 -4.91
CA ALA A 73 -18.29 -22.54 -6.17
C ALA A 73 -18.97 -21.22 -6.60
N ALA A 74 -19.88 -20.66 -5.78
CA ALA A 74 -20.61 -19.45 -6.14
C ALA A 74 -19.67 -18.31 -6.52
N TYR A 75 -19.89 -17.71 -7.70
CA TYR A 75 -19.14 -16.57 -8.20
C TYR A 75 -20.02 -15.71 -9.10
N GLY A 76 -20.23 -14.46 -8.72
CA GLY A 76 -21.03 -13.50 -9.46
C GLY A 76 -21.78 -12.55 -8.54
N GLY A 77 -22.74 -11.85 -9.10
CA GLY A 77 -23.59 -10.89 -8.38
C GLY A 77 -24.21 -9.85 -9.29
N TRP A 78 -24.10 -8.58 -8.90
CA TRP A 78 -24.73 -7.45 -9.55
C TRP A 78 -23.77 -6.70 -10.46
N GLU A 79 -24.26 -6.27 -11.62
CA GLU A 79 -23.56 -5.38 -12.54
C GLU A 79 -24.43 -4.19 -12.92
N TYR A 80 -23.79 -3.02 -13.03
CA TYR A 80 -24.38 -1.80 -13.56
C TYR A 80 -23.43 -1.19 -14.59
N THR A 81 -23.94 -0.88 -15.79
CA THR A 81 -23.14 -0.30 -16.86
C THR A 81 -23.28 1.22 -16.89
N VAL A 82 -22.17 1.91 -16.78
CA VAL A 82 -22.07 3.37 -16.94
C VAL A 82 -21.47 3.66 -18.31
N ALA A 83 -22.26 4.31 -19.17
CA ALA A 83 -21.80 4.79 -20.48
C ALA A 83 -21.22 6.21 -20.38
N GLY A 84 -20.49 6.64 -21.41
CA GLY A 84 -19.96 8.00 -21.51
C GLY A 84 -18.70 8.25 -20.71
N VAL A 85 -17.96 7.20 -20.32
CA VAL A 85 -16.62 7.37 -19.77
C VAL A 85 -15.64 7.77 -20.88
N GLU A 86 -14.67 8.61 -20.53
CA GLU A 86 -13.65 9.11 -21.43
C GLU A 86 -12.29 8.52 -21.06
N ALA A 87 -11.58 7.95 -22.02
CA ALA A 87 -10.23 7.43 -21.84
C ALA A 87 -9.29 8.48 -21.24
N GLY A 88 -8.47 8.08 -20.28
CA GLY A 88 -7.51 8.95 -19.57
C GLY A 88 -8.11 9.85 -18.49
N LYS A 89 -9.43 9.99 -18.40
CA LYS A 89 -10.09 10.68 -17.28
C LYS A 89 -10.10 9.81 -16.05
N TRP A 90 -10.09 10.44 -14.89
CA TRP A 90 -10.12 9.78 -13.59
C TRP A 90 -11.54 9.69 -13.06
N TYR A 91 -11.83 8.56 -12.45
CA TYR A 91 -13.14 8.27 -11.86
C TYR A 91 -12.98 7.72 -10.45
N ARG A 92 -13.89 8.10 -9.58
CA ARG A 92 -14.03 7.57 -8.23
C ARG A 92 -15.23 6.67 -8.16
N PHE A 93 -14.99 5.42 -7.81
CA PHE A 93 -16.01 4.48 -7.41
C PHE A 93 -16.08 4.42 -5.88
N ARG A 94 -17.30 4.44 -5.35
CA ARG A 94 -17.59 4.18 -3.93
C ARG A 94 -18.81 3.30 -3.83
N ALA A 95 -18.81 2.41 -2.84
CA ALA A 95 -19.98 1.62 -2.45
C ALA A 95 -19.88 1.29 -0.97
N PHE A 96 -21.02 1.02 -0.36
CA PHE A 96 -21.07 0.50 1.00
C PHE A 96 -21.55 -0.94 0.96
N TYR A 97 -20.92 -1.81 1.74
CA TYR A 97 -21.38 -3.16 1.91
C TYR A 97 -21.45 -3.54 3.40
N ARG A 98 -22.32 -4.46 3.69
CA ARG A 98 -22.40 -5.23 4.93
C ARG A 98 -22.36 -6.70 4.55
N ALA A 99 -21.68 -7.54 5.33
CA ALA A 99 -21.64 -8.97 5.05
C ALA A 99 -21.70 -9.80 6.32
N MET A 100 -22.25 -11.00 6.21
CA MET A 100 -22.29 -12.00 7.28
C MET A 100 -21.88 -13.36 6.72
N GLY A 101 -21.28 -14.21 7.56
CA GLY A 101 -20.90 -15.58 7.19
C GLY A 101 -19.66 -15.70 6.29
N LEU A 102 -18.86 -14.64 6.15
CA LEU A 102 -17.60 -14.67 5.44
C LEU A 102 -16.53 -15.41 6.25
N THR A 103 -15.63 -16.08 5.56
CA THR A 103 -14.40 -16.69 6.13
C THR A 103 -13.14 -15.91 5.78
N ASP A 104 -13.15 -15.24 4.64
CA ASP A 104 -12.10 -14.30 4.20
C ASP A 104 -12.75 -13.15 3.40
N GLU A 105 -13.04 -12.06 4.10
CA GLU A 105 -13.73 -10.90 3.51
C GLU A 105 -12.94 -10.30 2.34
N ARG A 106 -11.61 -10.29 2.44
CA ARG A 106 -10.73 -9.74 1.42
C ARG A 106 -10.88 -10.47 0.07
N LEU A 107 -10.99 -11.79 0.09
CA LEU A 107 -11.17 -12.61 -1.11
C LEU A 107 -12.64 -12.69 -1.55
N GLN A 108 -13.57 -12.76 -0.59
CA GLN A 108 -14.94 -13.13 -0.86
C GLN A 108 -15.84 -11.96 -1.27
N ILE A 109 -15.53 -10.74 -0.84
CA ILE A 109 -16.18 -9.51 -1.30
C ILE A 109 -15.39 -8.93 -2.47
N VAL A 110 -15.99 -8.94 -3.66
CA VAL A 110 -15.33 -8.45 -4.88
C VAL A 110 -16.10 -7.26 -5.42
N SER A 111 -15.46 -6.11 -5.48
CA SER A 111 -15.95 -4.92 -6.18
C SER A 111 -14.87 -4.44 -7.14
N ARG A 112 -15.25 -4.19 -8.41
CA ARG A 112 -14.29 -3.80 -9.44
C ARG A 112 -14.92 -3.01 -10.56
N LEU A 113 -14.07 -2.31 -11.30
CA LEU A 113 -14.41 -1.58 -12.53
C LEU A 113 -13.91 -2.38 -13.72
N ASP A 114 -14.83 -2.88 -14.57
CA ASP A 114 -14.48 -3.57 -15.82
C ASP A 114 -14.74 -2.64 -17.01
N TRP A 115 -13.66 -2.05 -17.52
CA TRP A 115 -13.68 -1.04 -18.57
C TRP A 115 -13.88 -1.66 -19.95
N THR A 116 -14.79 -1.07 -20.74
CA THR A 116 -15.13 -1.61 -22.07
C THR A 116 -15.04 -0.56 -23.17
N LYS A 117 -14.66 -1.02 -24.36
CA LYS A 117 -14.64 -0.25 -25.62
C LYS A 117 -16.04 -0.11 -26.20
N PRO A 118 -16.25 0.72 -27.26
CA PRO A 118 -17.54 0.84 -27.92
C PRO A 118 -18.09 -0.47 -28.50
N ASP A 119 -17.23 -1.41 -28.87
CA ASP A 119 -17.60 -2.73 -29.38
C ASP A 119 -17.94 -3.76 -28.27
N GLY A 120 -17.88 -3.36 -27.01
CA GLY A 120 -18.13 -4.20 -25.85
C GLY A 120 -16.95 -5.05 -25.39
N THR A 121 -15.82 -5.04 -26.11
CA THR A 121 -14.60 -5.72 -25.66
C THR A 121 -13.92 -4.95 -24.52
N ARG A 122 -13.10 -5.63 -23.73
CA ARG A 122 -12.35 -5.01 -22.62
C ARG A 122 -11.36 -3.98 -23.14
N ALA A 123 -11.33 -2.83 -22.49
CA ALA A 123 -10.33 -1.79 -22.74
C ALA A 123 -9.03 -2.01 -21.94
N GLY A 124 -9.09 -2.80 -20.86
CA GLY A 124 -7.96 -3.16 -20.01
C GLY A 124 -8.35 -4.23 -19.01
N GLN A 125 -7.45 -4.56 -18.09
CA GLN A 125 -7.78 -5.43 -16.96
C GLN A 125 -8.70 -4.68 -15.97
N PRO A 126 -9.65 -5.38 -15.31
CA PRO A 126 -10.48 -4.77 -14.30
C PRO A 126 -9.67 -4.24 -13.12
N ASP A 127 -10.03 -3.05 -12.64
CA ASP A 127 -9.46 -2.46 -11.43
C ASP A 127 -10.25 -2.90 -10.20
N TYR A 128 -9.57 -3.48 -9.21
CA TYR A 128 -10.20 -3.87 -7.94
C TYR A 128 -10.30 -2.69 -6.98
N ALA A 129 -11.48 -2.48 -6.40
CA ALA A 129 -11.64 -1.61 -5.26
C ALA A 129 -11.22 -2.37 -3.99
N TYR A 130 -10.15 -1.90 -3.34
CA TYR A 130 -9.55 -2.57 -2.19
C TYR A 130 -9.35 -1.66 -0.98
N LEU A 131 -9.51 -0.35 -1.14
CA LEU A 131 -9.46 0.58 -0.01
C LEU A 131 -10.78 0.52 0.75
N THR A 132 -10.73 0.06 1.99
CA THR A 132 -11.91 -0.10 2.84
C THR A 132 -11.79 0.71 4.12
N GLU A 133 -12.92 1.29 4.57
CA GLU A 133 -13.01 2.00 5.84
C GLU A 133 -14.32 1.62 6.56
N PRO A 134 -14.29 1.42 7.89
CA PRO A 134 -15.51 1.17 8.66
C PRO A 134 -16.47 2.36 8.59
N ALA A 135 -17.77 2.09 8.41
CA ALA A 135 -18.83 3.09 8.35
C ALA A 135 -20.08 2.62 9.14
N GLY A 136 -19.93 2.53 10.46
CA GLY A 136 -20.92 1.94 11.36
C GLY A 136 -20.98 0.41 11.18
N GLU A 137 -22.18 -0.13 10.91
CA GLU A 137 -22.36 -1.55 10.60
C GLU A 137 -22.01 -1.94 9.16
N TRP A 138 -21.65 -0.95 8.34
CA TRP A 138 -21.26 -1.10 6.94
C TRP A 138 -19.76 -0.83 6.78
N THR A 139 -19.24 -1.29 5.67
CA THR A 139 -17.87 -0.98 5.22
C THR A 139 -17.96 -0.17 3.94
N GLU A 140 -17.31 0.99 3.92
CA GLU A 140 -17.10 1.73 2.69
C GLU A 140 -15.97 1.08 1.89
N VAL A 141 -16.18 0.89 0.58
CA VAL A 141 -15.12 0.50 -0.35
C VAL A 141 -14.96 1.57 -1.41
N LYS A 142 -13.72 1.92 -1.73
CA LYS A 142 -13.38 3.00 -2.64
C LYS A 142 -12.24 2.65 -3.58
N LEU A 143 -12.30 3.21 -4.80
CA LEU A 143 -11.23 3.17 -5.80
C LEU A 143 -11.24 4.44 -6.63
N ASP A 144 -10.08 5.06 -6.81
CA ASP A 144 -9.81 6.09 -7.82
C ASP A 144 -9.00 5.44 -8.95
N ALA A 145 -9.51 5.47 -10.17
CA ALA A 145 -8.84 4.86 -11.32
C ALA A 145 -9.03 5.70 -12.59
N PRO A 146 -8.00 5.78 -13.46
CA PRO A 146 -8.16 6.35 -14.80
C PRO A 146 -8.80 5.32 -15.72
N ALA A 147 -9.71 5.76 -16.58
CA ALA A 147 -10.23 4.91 -17.65
C ALA A 147 -9.10 4.56 -18.62
N PRO A 148 -8.85 3.27 -18.93
CA PRO A 148 -7.86 2.85 -19.91
C PRO A 148 -8.11 3.43 -21.31
N GLU A 149 -7.09 3.39 -22.15
CA GLU A 149 -7.22 3.81 -23.54
C GLU A 149 -8.31 3.02 -24.27
N GLY A 150 -9.12 3.72 -25.05
CA GLY A 150 -10.24 3.14 -25.78
C GLY A 150 -11.50 2.88 -24.97
N SER A 151 -11.54 3.19 -23.67
CA SER A 151 -12.73 3.04 -22.85
C SER A 151 -13.86 3.96 -23.32
N ALA A 152 -15.09 3.43 -23.38
CA ALA A 152 -16.33 4.16 -23.66
C ALA A 152 -17.40 3.91 -22.59
N SER A 153 -17.28 2.81 -21.85
CA SER A 153 -18.15 2.46 -20.74
C SER A 153 -17.39 1.68 -19.65
N VAL A 154 -18.01 1.54 -18.50
CA VAL A 154 -17.49 0.74 -17.40
C VAL A 154 -18.63 -0.05 -16.75
N LYS A 155 -18.37 -1.30 -16.40
CA LYS A 155 -19.25 -2.10 -15.56
C LYS A 155 -18.81 -1.98 -14.11
N LEU A 156 -19.71 -1.53 -13.26
CA LEU A 156 -19.56 -1.60 -11.82
C LEU A 156 -19.97 -3.03 -11.39
N GLN A 157 -19.02 -3.81 -10.94
CA GLN A 157 -19.21 -5.22 -10.58
C GLN A 157 -19.17 -5.38 -9.06
N LEU A 158 -20.25 -5.90 -8.49
CA LEU A 158 -20.40 -6.18 -7.07
C LEU A 158 -20.68 -7.67 -6.92
N TYR A 159 -19.68 -8.45 -6.47
CA TYR A 159 -19.76 -9.90 -6.47
C TYR A 159 -19.49 -10.50 -5.09
N LEU A 160 -20.00 -11.71 -4.92
CA LEU A 160 -19.65 -12.64 -3.86
C LEU A 160 -18.93 -13.84 -4.47
N GLN A 161 -17.81 -14.24 -3.87
CA GLN A 161 -16.95 -15.31 -4.39
C GLN A 161 -16.70 -16.38 -3.35
N ASN A 162 -16.98 -17.66 -3.71
CA ASN A 162 -16.63 -18.85 -2.92
C ASN A 162 -17.03 -18.77 -1.42
N ALA A 163 -18.17 -18.18 -1.14
CA ALA A 163 -18.68 -17.92 0.20
C ALA A 163 -20.05 -18.57 0.39
N PRO A 164 -20.15 -19.91 0.51
CA PRO A 164 -21.40 -20.67 0.47
C PRO A 164 -22.42 -20.24 1.52
N TYR A 165 -21.95 -19.83 2.70
CA TYR A 165 -22.82 -19.48 3.83
C TYR A 165 -22.93 -17.98 4.07
N ALA A 166 -22.31 -17.18 3.21
CA ALA A 166 -22.32 -15.73 3.36
C ALA A 166 -23.51 -15.09 2.64
N THR A 167 -23.86 -13.92 3.14
CA THR A 167 -24.71 -12.94 2.45
C THR A 167 -24.03 -11.58 2.54
N ALA A 168 -23.97 -10.89 1.41
CA ALA A 168 -23.46 -9.52 1.30
C ALA A 168 -24.59 -8.61 0.80
N TRP A 169 -24.69 -7.42 1.37
CA TRP A 169 -25.62 -6.35 0.99
C TRP A 169 -24.82 -5.16 0.52
N TRP A 170 -25.23 -4.55 -0.60
CA TRP A 170 -24.57 -3.39 -1.19
C TRP A 170 -25.55 -2.22 -1.29
N ASP A 171 -25.09 -1.03 -0.96
CA ASP A 171 -25.92 0.18 -0.97
C ASP A 171 -25.05 1.43 -1.23
N GLU A 172 -25.72 2.56 -1.54
CA GLU A 172 -25.09 3.86 -1.79
C GLU A 172 -23.87 3.76 -2.74
N ILE A 173 -24.12 3.20 -3.94
CA ILE A 173 -23.11 3.04 -4.97
C ILE A 173 -22.99 4.35 -5.75
N SER A 174 -21.77 4.91 -5.86
CA SER A 174 -21.49 6.08 -6.70
C SER A 174 -20.31 5.86 -7.63
N PHE A 175 -20.38 6.54 -8.77
CA PHE A 175 -19.29 6.59 -9.75
C PHE A 175 -19.21 7.99 -10.33
N ASP A 176 -18.13 8.70 -10.03
CA ASP A 176 -17.98 10.12 -10.31
C ASP A 176 -16.72 10.39 -11.10
N GLN A 177 -16.80 11.22 -12.15
CA GLN A 177 -15.61 11.78 -12.77
C GLN A 177 -14.96 12.76 -11.80
N ILE A 178 -13.66 12.59 -11.58
CA ILE A 178 -12.86 13.42 -10.67
C ILE A 178 -11.69 14.06 -11.42
N ALA A 179 -11.12 15.09 -10.84
CA ALA A 179 -9.81 15.58 -11.27
C ALA A 179 -8.75 14.49 -11.06
N THR A 180 -7.70 14.52 -11.88
CA THR A 180 -6.54 13.64 -11.65
C THR A 180 -6.05 13.82 -10.21
N PRO A 181 -5.97 12.73 -9.41
CA PRO A 181 -5.45 12.81 -8.05
C PRO A 181 -4.08 13.48 -8.03
N ALA A 182 -3.90 14.42 -7.10
CA ALA A 182 -2.61 15.08 -6.94
C ALA A 182 -1.51 14.06 -6.59
N ALA A 183 -0.31 14.28 -7.10
CA ALA A 183 0.85 13.52 -6.66
C ALA A 183 1.02 13.69 -5.13
N ARG A 184 1.51 12.63 -4.48
CA ARG A 184 1.90 12.63 -3.06
C ARG A 184 3.40 12.39 -2.96
N PRO A 185 4.21 13.46 -3.26
CA PRO A 185 5.65 13.34 -3.30
C PRO A 185 6.22 13.17 -1.89
N VAL A 186 7.15 12.24 -1.75
CA VAL A 186 7.93 11.99 -0.54
C VAL A 186 9.40 11.98 -0.90
N ARG A 187 10.19 12.84 -0.25
CA ARG A 187 11.65 12.92 -0.43
C ARG A 187 12.29 11.95 0.56
N VAL A 188 12.92 10.93 0.04
CA VAL A 188 13.52 9.83 0.80
C VAL A 188 15.03 9.92 0.71
N ALA A 189 15.73 9.71 1.82
CA ALA A 189 17.17 9.54 1.84
C ALA A 189 17.58 8.31 2.66
N ALA A 190 18.60 7.61 2.21
CA ALA A 190 19.26 6.51 2.93
C ALA A 190 20.76 6.78 3.04
N VAL A 191 21.30 6.71 4.23
CA VAL A 191 22.72 7.05 4.52
C VAL A 191 23.61 5.83 4.30
N ASN A 192 24.67 6.01 3.54
CA ASN A 192 25.74 5.03 3.34
C ASN A 192 26.96 5.41 4.18
N LEU A 193 27.10 4.78 5.34
CA LEU A 193 28.24 4.98 6.22
C LEU A 193 28.53 3.70 7.00
N ARG A 194 29.80 3.29 7.05
CA ARG A 194 30.30 2.28 7.98
C ARG A 194 31.36 2.89 8.88
N PRO A 195 31.01 3.39 10.07
CA PRO A 195 31.99 3.85 11.06
C PRO A 195 33.04 2.77 11.35
N GLN A 196 34.27 3.19 11.53
CA GLN A 196 35.41 2.33 11.90
C GLN A 196 36.11 2.88 13.12
N ASP A 197 36.72 2.00 13.92
CA ASP A 197 37.54 2.35 15.09
C ASP A 197 36.87 3.29 16.09
N THR A 198 35.55 3.15 16.25
CA THR A 198 34.82 3.93 17.25
C THR A 198 34.97 3.33 18.65
N ARG A 199 35.09 4.19 19.66
CA ARG A 199 35.35 3.75 21.06
C ARG A 199 34.06 3.44 21.81
N SER A 200 32.94 3.92 21.33
CA SER A 200 31.64 3.79 22.00
C SER A 200 30.46 3.84 21.02
N ALA A 201 29.30 3.37 21.46
CA ALA A 201 28.04 3.51 20.76
C ALA A 201 27.72 4.98 20.41
N GLN A 202 28.01 5.89 21.37
CA GLN A 202 27.76 7.32 21.21
C GLN A 202 28.64 7.92 20.09
N GLU A 203 29.87 7.46 19.95
CA GLU A 203 30.78 7.92 18.91
C GLU A 203 30.35 7.41 17.53
N SER A 204 29.95 6.14 17.45
CA SER A 204 29.38 5.57 16.22
C SER A 204 28.14 6.34 15.78
N VAL A 205 27.17 6.51 16.66
CA VAL A 205 25.93 7.27 16.40
C VAL A 205 26.25 8.71 15.97
N ARG A 206 27.21 9.38 16.61
CA ARG A 206 27.62 10.74 16.25
C ARG A 206 28.04 10.84 14.78
N GLN A 207 28.84 9.88 14.28
CA GLN A 207 29.29 9.89 12.89
C GLN A 207 28.13 9.77 11.90
N PHE A 208 27.09 9.00 12.21
CA PHE A 208 25.85 8.94 11.40
C PHE A 208 25.12 10.28 11.41
N LEU A 209 24.96 10.90 12.58
CA LEU A 209 24.28 12.19 12.70
C LEU A 209 25.02 13.31 11.94
N GLU A 210 26.34 13.35 12.01
CA GLU A 210 27.18 14.25 11.23
C GLU A 210 27.06 14.00 9.71
N THR A 211 26.93 12.73 9.31
CA THR A 211 26.69 12.38 7.91
C THR A 211 25.31 12.81 7.44
N ILE A 212 24.27 12.70 8.27
CA ILE A 212 22.95 13.28 7.95
C ILE A 212 23.09 14.79 7.69
N GLN A 213 23.81 15.51 8.55
CA GLN A 213 23.97 16.95 8.40
C GLN A 213 24.65 17.35 7.09
N ARG A 214 25.66 16.61 6.69
CA ARG A 214 26.48 16.90 5.51
C ARG A 214 25.88 16.37 4.20
N ALA A 215 25.34 15.15 4.19
CA ALA A 215 25.04 14.41 2.96
C ALA A 215 23.55 14.30 2.63
N VAL A 216 22.66 14.49 3.60
CA VAL A 216 21.21 14.39 3.34
C VAL A 216 20.66 15.72 2.82
N PRO A 217 19.98 15.73 1.65
CA PRO A 217 19.42 16.96 1.08
C PRO A 217 18.43 17.66 2.01
N LEU A 218 18.38 18.98 1.93
CA LEU A 218 17.38 19.78 2.65
C LEU A 218 15.97 19.44 2.16
N GLY A 219 15.02 19.44 3.10
CA GLY A 219 13.62 19.15 2.82
C GLY A 219 13.33 17.65 2.59
N THR A 220 14.27 16.75 2.94
CA THR A 220 14.02 15.31 3.01
C THR A 220 12.88 15.04 4.01
N ASP A 221 11.96 14.14 3.65
CA ASP A 221 10.81 13.79 4.48
C ASP A 221 11.12 12.62 5.43
N VAL A 222 11.89 11.64 4.95
CA VAL A 222 12.30 10.48 5.75
C VAL A 222 13.74 10.09 5.44
N ILE A 223 14.51 9.81 6.51
CA ILE A 223 15.91 9.44 6.48
C ILE A 223 16.05 8.05 7.08
N LEU A 224 16.74 7.16 6.39
CA LEU A 224 17.06 5.82 6.87
C LEU A 224 18.55 5.71 7.20
N LEU A 225 18.86 5.20 8.39
CA LEU A 225 20.18 4.77 8.83
C LEU A 225 20.29 3.24 8.84
N PRO A 226 21.49 2.67 8.81
CA PRO A 226 21.69 1.22 8.77
C PRO A 226 21.27 0.50 10.06
N GLU A 227 21.42 -0.83 10.04
CA GLU A 227 21.30 -1.73 11.18
C GLU A 227 22.42 -1.51 12.21
N GLY A 228 22.08 -1.58 13.49
CA GLY A 228 23.08 -1.64 14.58
C GLY A 228 24.00 -0.43 14.65
N ILE A 229 23.49 0.80 14.44
CA ILE A 229 24.30 2.03 14.48
C ILE A 229 24.98 2.26 15.83
N THR A 230 24.55 1.56 16.88
CA THR A 230 25.15 1.60 18.23
C THR A 230 26.33 0.64 18.39
N VAL A 231 26.48 -0.36 17.51
CA VAL A 231 27.51 -1.41 17.64
C VAL A 231 28.59 -1.33 16.56
N VAL A 232 28.21 -0.86 15.37
CA VAL A 232 29.13 -0.86 14.21
C VAL A 232 30.41 -0.04 14.50
N GLY A 233 31.56 -0.63 14.18
CA GLY A 233 32.87 -0.03 14.39
C GLY A 233 33.38 -0.02 15.83
N THR A 234 32.60 -0.49 16.81
CA THR A 234 32.95 -0.43 18.26
C THR A 234 33.76 -1.64 18.75
N GLY A 235 33.70 -2.76 18.04
CA GLY A 235 34.26 -4.03 18.50
C GLY A 235 33.58 -4.61 19.74
N LYS A 236 32.38 -4.10 20.14
CA LYS A 236 31.63 -4.51 21.30
C LYS A 236 30.55 -5.53 20.95
N HIS A 237 30.08 -6.24 21.96
CA HIS A 237 28.93 -7.13 21.86
C HIS A 237 27.60 -6.37 21.86
N TYR A 238 26.52 -7.00 21.39
CA TYR A 238 25.15 -6.46 21.40
C TYR A 238 24.73 -5.99 22.78
N ALA A 239 25.03 -6.81 23.81
CA ALA A 239 24.67 -6.52 25.20
C ALA A 239 25.36 -5.28 25.78
N ASP A 240 26.57 -4.96 25.28
CA ASP A 240 27.38 -3.83 25.79
C ASP A 240 26.87 -2.48 25.28
N VAL A 241 26.15 -2.50 24.16
CA VAL A 241 25.65 -1.30 23.47
C VAL A 241 24.14 -1.17 23.51
N ALA A 242 23.45 -2.17 24.08
CA ALA A 242 22.00 -2.19 24.18
C ALA A 242 21.50 -1.16 25.19
N GLU A 243 20.54 -0.35 24.78
CA GLU A 243 19.92 0.71 25.55
C GLU A 243 18.40 0.58 25.62
N THR A 244 17.75 1.25 26.56
CA THR A 244 16.29 1.32 26.59
C THR A 244 15.76 2.08 25.38
N VAL A 245 14.53 1.77 24.95
CA VAL A 245 13.81 2.50 23.91
C VAL A 245 12.46 2.99 24.46
N PRO A 246 12.30 4.32 24.65
CA PRO A 246 13.22 5.41 24.35
C PRO A 246 14.48 5.42 25.23
N GLY A 247 15.58 5.94 24.67
CA GLY A 247 16.89 6.01 25.28
C GLY A 247 17.82 7.05 24.65
N PRO A 248 19.12 7.06 25.00
CA PRO A 248 20.06 8.08 24.56
C PRO A 248 20.13 8.24 23.02
N THR A 249 20.15 7.15 22.27
CA THR A 249 20.21 7.21 20.80
C THR A 249 18.92 7.79 20.22
N THR A 250 17.75 7.35 20.69
CA THR A 250 16.46 7.90 20.19
C THR A 250 16.32 9.39 20.52
N GLN A 251 16.83 9.87 21.66
CA GLN A 251 16.85 11.30 22.00
C GLN A 251 17.68 12.09 20.99
N ARG A 252 18.88 11.63 20.68
CA ARG A 252 19.77 12.29 19.69
C ARG A 252 19.21 12.25 18.27
N LEU A 253 18.59 11.13 17.87
CA LEU A 253 17.87 11.05 16.60
C LEU A 253 16.72 12.07 16.58
N GLY A 254 16.01 12.25 17.71
CA GLY A 254 14.95 13.23 17.87
C GLY A 254 15.41 14.68 17.72
N GLU A 255 16.60 15.01 18.23
CA GLU A 255 17.23 16.35 18.05
C GLU A 255 17.46 16.64 16.56
N VAL A 256 18.07 15.70 15.83
CA VAL A 256 18.35 15.84 14.40
C VAL A 256 17.07 15.80 13.57
N ALA A 257 16.08 14.99 13.95
CA ALA A 257 14.77 14.93 13.29
C ALA A 257 14.05 16.28 13.35
N ARG A 258 14.07 16.97 14.50
CA ARG A 258 13.53 18.34 14.65
C ARG A 258 14.26 19.34 13.78
N GLU A 259 15.59 19.31 13.79
CA GLU A 259 16.43 20.22 13.01
C GLU A 259 16.18 20.06 11.50
N LYS A 260 16.20 18.81 11.01
CA LYS A 260 15.98 18.49 9.59
C LYS A 260 14.49 18.57 9.19
N LYS A 261 13.57 18.61 10.15
CA LYS A 261 12.12 18.49 9.95
C LYS A 261 11.76 17.21 9.18
N ALA A 262 12.46 16.10 9.50
CA ALA A 262 12.37 14.82 8.80
C ALA A 262 12.07 13.70 9.79
N TYR A 263 11.41 12.63 9.31
CA TYR A 263 11.40 11.36 10.03
C TYR A 263 12.77 10.72 9.94
N ILE A 264 13.19 10.03 11.00
CA ILE A 264 14.44 9.26 11.00
C ILE A 264 14.15 7.84 11.49
N ALA A 265 14.55 6.85 10.67
CA ALA A 265 14.55 5.45 11.06
C ALA A 265 15.99 4.95 11.20
N ALA A 266 16.24 4.11 12.19
CA ALA A 266 17.59 3.56 12.46
C ALA A 266 17.50 2.19 13.15
N GLY A 267 18.42 1.28 12.84
CA GLY A 267 18.61 0.03 13.59
C GLY A 267 19.53 0.23 14.79
N ILE A 268 19.07 -0.18 15.98
CA ILE A 268 19.82 -0.13 17.25
C ILE A 268 19.64 -1.43 18.00
N TYR A 269 20.42 -1.63 19.09
CA TYR A 269 20.15 -2.72 20.03
C TYR A 269 19.39 -2.17 21.23
N GLU A 270 18.21 -2.79 21.49
CA GLU A 270 17.30 -2.41 22.57
C GLU A 270 17.45 -3.37 23.75
N ARG A 271 17.41 -2.83 24.96
CA ARG A 271 17.32 -3.60 26.22
C ARG A 271 15.98 -3.37 26.89
N GLU A 272 15.28 -4.47 27.19
CA GLU A 272 14.05 -4.47 27.99
C GLU A 272 14.17 -5.55 29.07
N GLY A 273 14.45 -5.15 30.31
CA GLY A 273 14.78 -6.10 31.38
C GLY A 273 16.04 -6.90 31.04
N THR A 274 15.90 -8.23 30.99
CA THR A 274 16.98 -9.15 30.57
C THR A 274 17.03 -9.42 29.08
N ALA A 275 15.97 -9.08 28.35
CA ALA A 275 15.90 -9.29 26.90
C ALA A 275 16.66 -8.21 26.13
N ILE A 276 17.33 -8.64 25.06
CA ILE A 276 18.01 -7.73 24.11
C ILE A 276 17.44 -8.01 22.73
N TYR A 277 17.05 -6.94 22.03
CA TYR A 277 16.46 -7.01 20.70
C TYR A 277 17.30 -6.23 19.68
N ASN A 278 17.34 -6.73 18.45
CA ASN A 278 17.71 -5.93 17.29
C ASN A 278 16.46 -5.15 16.86
N THR A 279 16.50 -3.83 16.99
CA THR A 279 15.31 -2.97 16.91
C THR A 279 15.50 -1.84 15.90
N ALA A 280 14.55 -1.66 14.99
CA ALA A 280 14.43 -0.44 14.20
C ALA A 280 13.48 0.52 14.90
N VAL A 281 13.92 1.75 15.09
CA VAL A 281 13.15 2.84 15.69
C VAL A 281 12.75 3.85 14.61
N LEU A 282 11.59 4.50 14.80
CA LEU A 282 11.10 5.57 13.93
C LEU A 282 10.77 6.80 14.78
N VAL A 283 11.43 7.91 14.47
CA VAL A 283 11.27 9.21 15.14
C VAL A 283 10.62 10.18 14.17
N ASP A 284 9.65 10.98 14.63
CA ASP A 284 8.93 11.96 13.80
C ASP A 284 9.68 13.30 13.66
N ARG A 285 9.11 14.21 12.87
CA ARG A 285 9.64 15.57 12.64
C ARG A 285 9.68 16.46 13.89
N ALA A 286 8.88 16.13 14.92
CA ALA A 286 8.89 16.80 16.22
C ALA A 286 9.89 16.17 17.19
N GLY A 287 10.59 15.11 16.76
CA GLY A 287 11.60 14.40 17.54
C GLY A 287 11.02 13.38 18.51
N ASN A 288 9.77 12.98 18.35
CA ASN A 288 9.14 11.96 19.19
C ASN A 288 9.36 10.57 18.58
N LEU A 289 9.64 9.59 19.43
CA LEU A 289 9.59 8.19 19.03
C LEU A 289 8.13 7.80 18.75
N ILE A 290 7.80 7.51 17.49
CA ILE A 290 6.45 7.12 17.10
C ILE A 290 6.26 5.61 17.02
N GLY A 291 7.35 4.85 16.98
CA GLY A 291 7.28 3.41 17.01
C GLY A 291 8.62 2.72 16.89
N LYS A 292 8.57 1.41 17.10
CA LYS A 292 9.71 0.51 16.96
C LYS A 292 9.27 -0.82 16.36
N TYR A 293 10.18 -1.49 15.68
CA TYR A 293 10.06 -2.84 15.18
C TYR A 293 11.21 -3.68 15.71
N ARG A 294 10.93 -4.82 16.34
CA ARG A 294 11.92 -5.79 16.78
C ARG A 294 12.06 -6.87 15.72
N LYS A 295 13.29 -7.13 15.27
CA LYS A 295 13.61 -8.11 14.25
C LYS A 295 13.02 -9.48 14.59
N VAL A 296 12.26 -10.05 13.67
CA VAL A 296 11.55 -11.33 13.89
C VAL A 296 12.45 -12.50 13.55
N TYR A 297 13.16 -12.44 12.42
CA TYR A 297 14.07 -13.50 12.01
C TYR A 297 15.50 -13.15 12.39
N LEU A 298 16.05 -13.91 13.33
CA LEU A 298 17.42 -13.76 13.80
C LEU A 298 18.34 -14.76 13.11
N PRO A 299 19.47 -14.36 12.53
CA PRO A 299 20.51 -15.31 12.10
C PRO A 299 21.15 -15.97 13.31
N ARG A 300 21.87 -17.06 13.07
CA ARG A 300 22.51 -17.88 14.12
C ARG A 300 23.39 -17.04 15.04
N GLU A 301 24.16 -16.14 14.51
CA GLU A 301 25.09 -15.28 15.27
C GLU A 301 24.35 -14.37 16.26
N GLU A 302 23.18 -13.87 15.89
CA GLU A 302 22.34 -13.07 16.79
C GLU A 302 21.68 -13.91 17.88
N ILE A 303 21.21 -15.13 17.55
CA ILE A 303 20.65 -16.09 18.52
C ILE A 303 21.71 -16.51 19.53
N GLU A 304 22.88 -16.92 19.05
CA GLU A 304 24.01 -17.32 19.89
C GLU A 304 24.60 -16.12 20.68
N GLY A 305 24.44 -14.90 20.16
CA GLY A 305 24.77 -13.65 20.84
C GLY A 305 23.72 -13.20 21.89
N GLY A 306 22.67 -13.99 22.10
CA GLY A 306 21.68 -13.78 23.16
C GLY A 306 20.59 -12.78 22.80
N LEU A 307 20.30 -12.54 21.52
CA LEU A 307 19.20 -11.68 21.12
C LEU A 307 17.85 -12.43 21.21
N THR A 308 16.82 -11.68 21.55
CA THR A 308 15.43 -12.15 21.61
C THR A 308 14.71 -11.75 20.30
N PRO A 309 13.96 -12.65 19.64
CA PRO A 309 13.20 -12.31 18.45
C PRO A 309 12.00 -11.43 18.78
N GLY A 310 11.60 -10.58 17.83
CA GLY A 310 10.32 -9.89 17.83
C GLY A 310 9.16 -10.82 17.49
N SER A 311 7.93 -10.31 17.60
CA SER A 311 6.69 -11.11 17.42
C SER A 311 5.59 -10.38 16.63
N ASP A 312 5.88 -9.21 16.04
CA ASP A 312 4.87 -8.43 15.29
C ASP A 312 5.50 -7.65 14.13
N TYR A 313 4.66 -7.29 13.16
CA TYR A 313 4.99 -6.49 11.99
C TYR A 313 4.20 -5.17 11.97
N PRO A 314 4.54 -4.19 12.82
CA PRO A 314 3.79 -2.94 12.95
C PRO A 314 3.94 -2.06 11.71
N VAL A 315 2.87 -1.33 11.36
CA VAL A 315 2.86 -0.29 10.34
C VAL A 315 2.56 1.04 11.00
N PHE A 316 3.37 2.04 10.71
CA PHE A 316 3.32 3.36 11.34
C PHE A 316 2.69 4.38 10.39
N ARG A 317 1.77 5.20 10.92
CA ARG A 317 1.22 6.35 10.20
C ARG A 317 2.17 7.53 10.34
N THR A 318 2.54 8.11 9.21
CA THR A 318 3.28 9.37 9.11
C THR A 318 2.39 10.44 8.47
N ASP A 319 2.86 11.67 8.41
CA ASP A 319 2.15 12.75 7.71
C ASP A 319 2.18 12.60 6.17
N PHE A 320 3.05 11.76 5.64
CA PHE A 320 3.15 11.51 4.20
C PHE A 320 2.57 10.14 3.76
N GLY A 321 2.37 9.18 4.66
CA GLY A 321 1.87 7.85 4.31
C GLY A 321 2.10 6.81 5.39
N LYS A 322 1.92 5.53 5.03
CA LYS A 322 2.12 4.39 5.93
C LYS A 322 3.46 3.72 5.66
N VAL A 323 4.25 3.55 6.72
CA VAL A 323 5.60 3.01 6.66
C VAL A 323 5.71 1.74 7.49
N GLY A 324 6.29 0.69 6.92
CA GLY A 324 6.73 -0.51 7.64
C GLY A 324 8.23 -0.50 7.84
N MET A 325 8.72 -1.30 8.77
CA MET A 325 10.15 -1.55 8.96
C MET A 325 10.42 -3.05 9.00
N MET A 326 11.53 -3.49 8.40
CA MET A 326 12.11 -4.83 8.54
C MET A 326 13.63 -4.71 8.65
N ILE A 327 14.30 -5.68 9.24
CA ILE A 327 15.74 -5.59 9.50
C ILE A 327 16.48 -6.76 8.88
N CYS A 328 17.44 -6.46 8.01
CA CYS A 328 18.49 -7.36 7.53
C CYS A 328 18.01 -8.79 7.19
N TYR A 329 18.20 -9.74 8.10
CA TYR A 329 17.89 -11.16 7.88
C TYR A 329 16.40 -11.45 7.63
N ASP A 330 15.49 -10.55 8.03
CA ASP A 330 14.08 -10.60 7.64
C ASP A 330 13.91 -10.64 6.11
N LEU A 331 14.89 -10.07 5.37
CA LEU A 331 14.91 -10.09 3.90
C LEU A 331 14.90 -11.51 3.32
N GLN A 332 15.47 -12.50 4.03
CA GLN A 332 15.54 -13.89 3.55
C GLN A 332 14.16 -14.53 3.40
N TYR A 333 13.17 -14.05 4.18
CA TYR A 333 11.82 -14.58 4.23
C TYR A 333 10.81 -13.64 3.58
N ALA A 334 9.77 -14.21 2.95
CA ALA A 334 8.74 -13.42 2.27
C ALA A 334 7.78 -12.74 3.25
N ASP A 335 7.62 -13.32 4.45
CA ASP A 335 6.56 -12.96 5.39
C ASP A 335 6.66 -11.54 5.96
N PRO A 336 7.83 -11.00 6.35
CA PRO A 336 7.91 -9.67 6.91
C PRO A 336 7.38 -8.60 5.94
N ALA A 337 7.91 -8.57 4.71
CA ALA A 337 7.49 -7.59 3.71
C ALA A 337 6.01 -7.77 3.33
N ARG A 338 5.55 -9.02 3.19
CA ARG A 338 4.15 -9.35 2.88
C ARG A 338 3.20 -8.90 4.00
N ALA A 339 3.53 -9.19 5.25
CA ALA A 339 2.71 -8.78 6.39
C ALA A 339 2.59 -7.26 6.49
N LEU A 340 3.70 -6.53 6.31
CA LEU A 340 3.71 -5.07 6.28
C LEU A 340 2.84 -4.52 5.15
N ALA A 341 2.97 -5.06 3.93
CA ALA A 341 2.20 -4.62 2.77
C ALA A 341 0.70 -4.88 2.95
N LEU A 342 0.31 -6.04 3.50
CA LEU A 342 -1.10 -6.39 3.79
C LEU A 342 -1.71 -5.48 4.87
N ARG A 343 -0.89 -5.02 5.82
CA ARG A 343 -1.29 -4.02 6.83
C ARG A 343 -1.31 -2.59 6.27
N GLY A 344 -1.01 -2.44 4.99
CA GLY A 344 -1.13 -1.19 4.25
C GLY A 344 0.13 -0.34 4.17
N ALA A 345 1.32 -0.88 4.48
CA ALA A 345 2.56 -0.17 4.23
C ALA A 345 2.70 0.17 2.74
N GLU A 346 3.07 1.40 2.46
CA GLU A 346 3.34 1.92 1.11
C GLU A 346 4.85 1.93 0.84
N MET A 347 5.63 2.03 1.92
CA MET A 347 7.09 2.04 1.93
C MET A 347 7.59 1.15 3.07
N ILE A 348 8.64 0.38 2.81
CA ILE A 348 9.38 -0.39 3.81
C ILE A 348 10.77 0.22 3.96
N LEU A 349 11.12 0.59 5.19
CA LEU A 349 12.45 1.04 5.59
C LEU A 349 13.22 -0.16 6.12
N MET A 350 14.36 -0.48 5.50
CA MET A 350 15.15 -1.67 5.80
C MET A 350 16.57 -1.30 6.22
N PRO A 351 16.82 -1.08 7.53
CA PRO A 351 18.18 -1.13 8.07
C PRO A 351 18.75 -2.53 7.81
N ILE A 352 19.94 -2.61 7.21
CA ILE A 352 20.51 -3.90 6.82
C ILE A 352 22.01 -3.93 7.01
N TRP A 353 22.56 -5.09 7.41
CA TRP A 353 23.99 -5.32 7.42
C TRP A 353 24.46 -5.81 6.06
N GLY A 354 23.91 -6.95 5.62
CA GLY A 354 24.23 -7.57 4.34
C GLY A 354 23.11 -8.50 3.88
N GLY A 355 23.16 -8.95 2.62
CA GLY A 355 22.13 -9.84 2.06
C GLY A 355 22.19 -9.95 0.54
N PHE A 356 21.21 -10.60 -0.05
CA PHE A 356 21.10 -10.77 -1.50
C PHE A 356 20.21 -9.71 -2.13
N GLU A 357 20.76 -8.90 -3.03
CA GLU A 357 20.02 -7.82 -3.74
C GLU A 357 18.77 -8.33 -4.46
N ALA A 358 18.84 -9.53 -5.05
CA ALA A 358 17.71 -10.15 -5.74
C ALA A 358 16.49 -10.32 -4.82
N LEU A 359 16.70 -10.62 -3.53
CA LEU A 359 15.62 -10.73 -2.55
C LEU A 359 14.98 -9.37 -2.26
N GLY A 360 15.77 -8.29 -2.14
CA GLY A 360 15.22 -6.94 -1.98
C GLY A 360 14.35 -6.55 -3.16
N LYS A 361 14.81 -6.79 -4.37
CA LYS A 361 14.03 -6.57 -5.59
C LYS A 361 12.73 -7.39 -5.58
N ALA A 362 12.80 -8.67 -5.20
CA ALA A 362 11.62 -9.52 -5.07
C ALA A 362 10.62 -8.96 -4.04
N ARG A 363 11.08 -8.50 -2.85
CA ARG A 363 10.20 -7.92 -1.81
C ARG A 363 9.47 -6.67 -2.29
N ALA A 364 10.13 -5.81 -3.06
CA ALA A 364 9.48 -4.62 -3.64
C ALA A 364 8.41 -5.03 -4.68
N ILE A 365 8.75 -5.94 -5.59
CA ILE A 365 7.87 -6.36 -6.71
C ILE A 365 6.66 -7.14 -6.19
N GLU A 366 6.87 -8.19 -5.40
CA GLU A 366 5.79 -9.09 -4.97
C GLU A 366 4.78 -8.42 -4.02
N ASN A 367 5.23 -7.40 -3.27
CA ASN A 367 4.40 -6.68 -2.27
C ASN A 367 3.93 -5.31 -2.75
N ARG A 368 4.40 -4.86 -3.92
CA ARG A 368 4.04 -3.54 -4.51
C ARG A 368 4.27 -2.37 -3.58
N VAL A 369 5.45 -2.32 -2.97
CA VAL A 369 5.89 -1.30 -2.02
C VAL A 369 7.20 -0.66 -2.46
N PHE A 370 7.44 0.58 -2.06
CA PHE A 370 8.78 1.14 -2.12
C PHE A 370 9.66 0.46 -1.08
N LEU A 371 10.88 0.07 -1.46
CA LEU A 371 11.87 -0.48 -0.55
C LEU A 371 13.05 0.47 -0.45
N VAL A 372 13.32 0.93 0.76
CA VAL A 372 14.47 1.79 1.09
C VAL A 372 15.42 0.98 1.94
N SER A 373 16.65 0.81 1.50
CA SER A 373 17.71 0.11 2.22
C SER A 373 18.84 1.05 2.61
N SER A 374 19.38 0.87 3.80
CA SER A 374 20.62 1.48 4.26
C SER A 374 21.52 0.39 4.82
N GLY A 375 22.62 0.09 4.14
CA GLY A 375 23.39 -1.13 4.39
C GLY A 375 24.91 -0.91 4.44
N TYR A 376 25.61 -1.95 4.93
CA TYR A 376 27.07 -2.02 4.93
C TYR A 376 27.60 -2.89 3.80
N ASP A 377 27.18 -4.17 3.77
CA ASP A 377 27.51 -5.16 2.73
C ASP A 377 26.27 -5.44 1.85
N TYR A 378 25.40 -4.46 1.76
CA TYR A 378 24.19 -4.43 0.93
C TYR A 378 24.04 -3.00 0.37
N PRO A 379 23.53 -2.80 -0.85
CA PRO A 379 23.36 -1.49 -1.42
C PRO A 379 22.50 -0.56 -0.55
N THR A 380 23.01 0.64 -0.30
CA THR A 380 22.20 1.74 0.23
C THR A 380 21.43 2.34 -0.93
N SER A 381 20.12 2.06 -1.00
CA SER A 381 19.34 2.34 -2.20
C SER A 381 17.87 2.64 -1.93
N ILE A 382 17.20 3.20 -2.94
CA ILE A 382 15.76 3.43 -2.99
C ILE A 382 15.23 2.74 -4.23
N MET A 383 14.26 1.84 -4.06
CA MET A 383 13.69 1.00 -5.10
C MET A 383 12.17 1.20 -5.18
N ASP A 384 11.62 1.21 -6.38
CA ASP A 384 10.19 1.36 -6.62
C ASP A 384 9.42 0.02 -6.56
N PRO A 385 8.07 0.03 -6.58
CA PRO A 385 7.24 -1.17 -6.58
C PRO A 385 7.40 -2.11 -7.78
N ASN A 386 8.09 -1.72 -8.84
CA ASN A 386 8.49 -2.59 -9.95
C ASN A 386 9.90 -3.17 -9.78
N GLY A 387 10.56 -2.84 -8.65
CA GLY A 387 11.94 -3.27 -8.41
C GLY A 387 12.97 -2.47 -9.21
N GLU A 388 12.57 -1.29 -9.73
CA GLU A 388 13.50 -0.39 -10.41
C GLU A 388 14.26 0.47 -9.39
N LEU A 389 15.58 0.59 -9.62
CA LEU A 389 16.46 1.37 -8.77
C LEU A 389 16.30 2.86 -9.07
N LEU A 390 15.78 3.63 -8.10
CA LEU A 390 15.60 5.08 -8.22
C LEU A 390 16.84 5.86 -7.79
N ALA A 391 17.54 5.38 -6.76
CA ALA A 391 18.78 5.98 -6.28
C ALA A 391 19.66 4.96 -5.56
N ILE A 392 20.97 5.16 -5.61
CA ILE A 392 21.98 4.36 -4.90
C ILE A 392 23.10 5.27 -4.40
N ALA A 393 23.58 5.06 -3.17
CA ALA A 393 24.79 5.66 -2.64
C ALA A 393 25.94 4.66 -2.74
N LYS A 394 26.96 4.97 -3.52
CA LYS A 394 28.12 4.09 -3.76
C LYS A 394 29.28 4.36 -2.82
N GLU A 395 29.42 5.61 -2.38
CA GLU A 395 30.56 6.07 -1.60
C GLU A 395 30.21 6.19 -0.11
N GLN A 396 31.16 5.88 0.76
CA GLN A 396 31.01 6.05 2.20
C GLN A 396 30.82 7.54 2.56
N GLY A 397 29.96 7.81 3.54
CA GLY A 397 29.67 9.17 3.97
C GLY A 397 28.74 9.95 3.02
N THR A 398 28.05 9.26 2.08
CA THR A 398 27.05 9.84 1.18
C THR A 398 25.65 9.33 1.49
N ALA A 399 24.65 9.79 0.75
CA ALA A 399 23.26 9.30 0.86
C ALA A 399 22.66 9.05 -0.53
N ALA A 400 21.92 7.95 -0.66
CA ALA A 400 20.99 7.79 -1.76
C ALA A 400 19.76 8.68 -1.49
N ALA A 401 19.34 9.47 -2.48
CA ALA A 401 18.18 10.34 -2.33
C ALA A 401 17.31 10.32 -3.58
N ALA A 402 15.99 10.23 -3.38
CA ALA A 402 15.00 10.29 -4.45
C ALA A 402 13.69 10.91 -3.95
N THR A 403 12.92 11.48 -4.87
CA THR A 403 11.51 11.81 -4.62
C THR A 403 10.64 10.72 -5.21
N VAL A 404 9.81 10.10 -4.40
CA VAL A 404 8.84 9.08 -4.82
C VAL A 404 7.43 9.64 -4.75
N ASP A 405 6.54 9.20 -5.62
CA ASP A 405 5.12 9.55 -5.57
C ASP A 405 4.32 8.35 -5.07
N LEU A 406 3.78 8.44 -3.86
CA LEU A 406 2.99 7.37 -3.26
C LEU A 406 1.61 7.17 -3.93
N ASN A 407 1.16 8.14 -4.73
CA ASN A 407 -0.06 8.02 -5.53
C ASN A 407 0.20 7.47 -6.94
N ARG A 408 1.46 7.27 -7.33
CA ARG A 408 1.78 6.69 -8.64
C ARG A 408 1.25 5.26 -8.72
N ARG A 409 0.45 5.00 -9.74
CA ARG A 409 -0.01 3.64 -10.07
C ARG A 409 1.07 2.88 -10.84
N TYR A 410 1.30 1.65 -10.45
CA TYR A 410 2.21 0.70 -11.09
C TYR A 410 1.38 -0.36 -11.79
N VAL A 411 1.22 -0.20 -13.11
CA VAL A 411 0.34 -1.03 -13.94
C VAL A 411 1.19 -1.96 -14.81
N ASP A 412 0.93 -3.25 -14.70
CA ASP A 412 1.47 -4.25 -15.63
C ASP A 412 0.63 -4.28 -16.91
N SER A 413 1.26 -4.40 -18.07
CA SER A 413 0.57 -4.35 -19.37
C SER A 413 -0.42 -5.50 -19.58
N TRP A 414 -0.19 -6.64 -18.95
CA TRP A 414 -1.04 -7.84 -19.02
C TRP A 414 -1.94 -8.03 -17.80
N LEU A 415 -1.45 -7.70 -16.61
CA LEU A 415 -2.16 -7.96 -15.34
C LEU A 415 -2.91 -6.74 -14.80
N GLY A 416 -2.65 -5.53 -15.30
CA GLY A 416 -3.28 -4.30 -14.83
C GLY A 416 -2.69 -3.77 -13.52
N ASP A 417 -3.51 -3.19 -12.66
CA ASP A 417 -3.08 -2.67 -11.35
C ASP A 417 -2.73 -3.80 -10.39
N MET A 418 -1.43 -4.04 -10.25
CA MET A 418 -0.93 -5.14 -9.43
C MET A 418 -1.13 -4.94 -7.93
N ARG A 419 -1.27 -3.70 -7.44
CA ARG A 419 -1.56 -3.50 -6.01
C ARG A 419 -2.98 -3.92 -5.66
N GLY A 420 -3.95 -3.58 -6.49
CA GLY A 420 -5.33 -4.05 -6.33
C GLY A 420 -5.42 -5.58 -6.37
N ARG A 421 -4.70 -6.20 -7.30
CA ARG A 421 -4.63 -7.68 -7.40
C ARG A 421 -3.96 -8.31 -6.18
N PHE A 422 -2.81 -7.78 -5.75
CA PHE A 422 -2.14 -8.24 -4.53
C PHE A 422 -3.10 -8.22 -3.34
N MET A 423 -3.85 -7.13 -3.16
CA MET A 423 -4.78 -7.00 -2.04
C MET A 423 -5.99 -7.92 -2.13
N LYS A 424 -6.43 -8.33 -3.33
CA LYS A 424 -7.70 -9.05 -3.56
C LYS A 424 -7.54 -10.49 -4.05
N GLU A 425 -6.36 -10.88 -4.57
CA GLU A 425 -6.16 -12.20 -5.16
C GLU A 425 -5.18 -13.10 -4.38
N LEU A 426 -4.38 -12.52 -3.46
CA LEU A 426 -3.42 -13.29 -2.67
C LEU A 426 -4.13 -14.31 -1.76
N ARG A 427 -3.80 -15.59 -1.93
CA ARG A 427 -4.45 -16.73 -1.25
C ARG A 427 -3.79 -17.04 0.10
N LEU A 428 -4.12 -16.23 1.13
CA LEU A 428 -3.69 -16.45 2.51
C LEU A 428 -4.53 -17.51 3.24
N ASP A 429 -5.67 -17.87 2.66
CA ASP A 429 -6.59 -18.89 3.16
C ASP A 429 -6.09 -20.32 2.92
N VAL A 430 -5.12 -20.50 2.01
CA VAL A 430 -4.50 -21.81 1.73
C VAL A 430 -3.48 -22.11 2.82
N LYS A 431 -3.77 -23.16 3.60
CA LYS A 431 -2.85 -23.63 4.63
C LYS A 431 -1.61 -24.24 3.99
N THR A 432 -0.44 -23.92 4.53
CA THR A 432 0.85 -24.50 4.12
C THR A 432 1.26 -25.67 5.00
N GLU A 433 0.49 -25.94 6.09
CA GLU A 433 0.67 -27.09 7.00
C GLU A 433 -0.69 -27.71 7.32
#